data_37613ab3468d777fca300d479ca5aef5
#
_entry.id   37613ab3468d777fca300d479ca5aef5
#
_cell.length_a   1.000
_cell.length_b   1.000
_cell.length_c   1.000
_cell.angle_alpha   90.00
_cell.angle_beta   90.00
_cell.angle_gamma   90.00
#
_symmetry.space_group_name_H-M   'P 1'
#
loop_
_entity.id
_entity.type
_entity.pdbx_description
1 polymer ?
#
loop_
_entity_poly.entity_id
_entity_poly.type
_entity_poly.pdbx_seq_one_letter_code
_entity_poly.pdbx_strand_id
1 'polypeptide(L)'
;MTEKIVIGVDVGGTFTDILAFEEETGRVSVAKTPSTKEDQSKGFLEGILKATNDLSLVSTIIHGTTVATNALLERKGAKTGIITTRGFRDVLEMRRRDRPKTWGLWGTFTPVVERKNRLEVSERTLADGSIRVSINEKEIESCAKTLLENGCSAVCLFFINGYANPENEKRAAKVLRSIWPNKHVSIATEILPEIREFERCSTAALNAYLQPPVANYLERLETRISQEKKKSEILIVQSNGGVMSVETAKSLPIRTALSGPAAGVVAARQIAKAAGFENIITGDMGGTSFDISLIANNQNMLTSQANIDFGMTIRTPMIEMTTIGAGGGSIAHIDSTGLLEIGPESAGSDPGPACYGLGNDRPTVTDANLVLGRIDARNPIGGKQKSLDYDAATQAVDNHIAKKLNLSIHDAAEAIIKVANAKMSGAIRLISIERGY
;
A
#
# COMPACT_ATOMS: atom_id res chain seq x y z
N MET A 1 -21.06 26.59 21.50
CA MET A 1 -19.99 26.12 20.61
C MET A 1 -20.45 24.77 20.10
N THR A 2 -20.40 24.53 18.82
CA THR A 2 -20.85 23.22 18.27
C THR A 2 -19.76 22.21 18.52
N GLU A 3 -20.07 21.15 19.24
CA GLU A 3 -19.18 19.97 19.42
C GLU A 3 -18.58 19.57 18.07
N LYS A 4 -17.24 19.49 18.02
CA LYS A 4 -16.53 19.10 16.80
C LYS A 4 -15.92 17.72 17.03
N ILE A 5 -16.25 16.79 16.14
CA ILE A 5 -15.69 15.46 16.14
C ILE A 5 -14.70 15.33 14.98
N VAL A 6 -13.49 14.88 15.27
CA VAL A 6 -12.49 14.46 14.28
C VAL A 6 -12.49 12.94 14.23
N ILE A 7 -12.57 12.37 13.03
CA ILE A 7 -12.59 10.93 12.84
C ILE A 7 -11.36 10.47 12.08
N GLY A 8 -10.63 9.51 12.64
CA GLY A 8 -9.63 8.72 11.94
C GLY A 8 -10.25 7.43 11.42
N VAL A 9 -10.02 7.10 10.15
CA VAL A 9 -10.47 5.84 9.53
C VAL A 9 -9.31 5.18 8.83
N ASP A 10 -8.99 3.95 9.23
CA ASP A 10 -8.06 3.09 8.50
C ASP A 10 -8.82 1.94 7.84
N VAL A 11 -8.80 1.92 6.51
CA VAL A 11 -9.44 0.87 5.72
C VAL A 11 -8.38 -0.14 5.32
N GLY A 12 -8.29 -1.21 6.10
CA GLY A 12 -7.43 -2.36 5.79
C GLY A 12 -8.09 -3.37 4.84
N GLY A 13 -7.36 -4.39 4.46
CA GLY A 13 -7.86 -5.47 3.59
C GLY A 13 -8.92 -6.36 4.25
N THR A 14 -8.93 -6.46 5.60
CA THR A 14 -9.82 -7.32 6.38
C THR A 14 -10.81 -6.53 7.22
N PHE A 15 -10.35 -5.51 7.90
CA PHE A 15 -11.14 -4.67 8.79
C PHE A 15 -10.94 -3.20 8.48
N THR A 16 -11.96 -2.41 8.83
CA THR A 16 -11.92 -0.96 8.87
C THR A 16 -11.96 -0.55 10.33
N ASP A 17 -10.94 0.13 10.78
CA ASP A 17 -10.79 0.64 12.13
C ASP A 17 -11.13 2.13 12.17
N ILE A 18 -11.93 2.54 13.15
CA ILE A 18 -12.41 3.90 13.30
C ILE A 18 -12.12 4.41 14.70
N LEU A 19 -11.61 5.63 14.78
CA LEU A 19 -11.43 6.37 16.01
C LEU A 19 -12.12 7.73 15.87
N ALA A 20 -13.07 8.03 16.73
CA ALA A 20 -13.70 9.35 16.84
C ALA A 20 -13.18 10.08 18.08
N PHE A 21 -12.76 11.32 17.91
CA PHE A 21 -12.25 12.21 18.95
C PHE A 21 -13.10 13.45 19.05
N GLU A 22 -13.69 13.68 20.22
CA GLU A 22 -14.47 14.87 20.55
C GLU A 22 -13.52 15.94 21.09
N GLU A 23 -13.31 17.02 20.35
CA GLU A 23 -12.31 18.06 20.69
C GLU A 23 -12.60 18.77 22.01
N GLU A 24 -13.88 19.00 22.38
CA GLU A 24 -14.26 19.74 23.59
C GLU A 24 -14.14 18.89 24.86
N THR A 25 -14.49 17.62 24.80
CA THR A 25 -14.54 16.71 25.96
C THR A 25 -13.26 15.89 26.11
N GLY A 26 -12.47 15.76 25.05
CA GLY A 26 -11.34 14.83 24.98
C GLY A 26 -11.76 13.36 24.90
N ARG A 27 -13.04 13.09 24.70
CA ARG A 27 -13.57 11.72 24.63
C ARG A 27 -13.13 11.04 23.37
N VAL A 28 -12.69 9.78 23.50
CA VAL A 28 -12.33 8.89 22.40
C VAL A 28 -13.33 7.77 22.31
N SER A 29 -13.86 7.53 21.12
CA SER A 29 -14.70 6.36 20.79
C SER A 29 -14.02 5.57 19.69
N VAL A 30 -14.05 4.25 19.79
CA VAL A 30 -13.47 3.35 18.80
C VAL A 30 -14.53 2.40 18.24
N ALA A 31 -14.44 2.11 16.96
CA ALA A 31 -15.28 1.12 16.32
C ALA A 31 -14.45 0.30 15.33
N LYS A 32 -14.86 -0.94 15.11
CA LYS A 32 -14.25 -1.84 14.13
C LYS A 32 -15.36 -2.48 13.31
N THR A 33 -15.17 -2.51 12.00
CA THR A 33 -16.12 -3.14 11.07
C THR A 33 -15.36 -3.96 10.03
N PRO A 34 -15.92 -5.06 9.52
CA PRO A 34 -15.31 -5.78 8.42
C PRO A 34 -15.23 -4.91 7.16
N SER A 35 -14.08 -4.94 6.48
CA SER A 35 -13.94 -4.27 5.18
C SER A 35 -14.75 -5.01 4.12
N THR A 36 -15.44 -4.25 3.26
CA THR A 36 -16.19 -4.77 2.12
C THR A 36 -15.28 -4.83 0.90
N LYS A 37 -14.88 -6.04 0.47
CA LYS A 37 -13.93 -6.24 -0.65
C LYS A 37 -14.41 -5.61 -1.96
N GLU A 38 -15.72 -5.67 -2.25
CA GLU A 38 -16.31 -5.14 -3.48
C GLU A 38 -16.41 -3.61 -3.49
N ASP A 39 -16.65 -3.00 -2.33
CA ASP A 39 -16.80 -1.56 -2.19
C ASP A 39 -16.41 -1.10 -0.77
N GLN A 40 -15.13 -0.79 -0.60
CA GLN A 40 -14.57 -0.37 0.68
C GLN A 40 -15.23 0.90 1.26
N SER A 41 -15.88 1.72 0.41
CA SER A 41 -16.60 2.92 0.86
C SER A 41 -17.86 2.62 1.69
N LYS A 42 -18.42 1.39 1.60
CA LYS A 42 -19.54 0.96 2.46
C LYS A 42 -19.08 0.73 3.90
N GLY A 43 -18.03 -0.10 4.09
CA GLY A 43 -17.47 -0.35 5.41
C GLY A 43 -16.94 0.91 6.08
N PHE A 44 -16.44 1.86 5.30
CA PHE A 44 -16.04 3.18 5.78
C PHE A 44 -17.21 3.94 6.43
N LEU A 45 -18.34 4.11 5.73
CA LEU A 45 -19.49 4.84 6.26
C LEU A 45 -20.15 4.10 7.44
N GLU A 46 -20.32 2.79 7.34
CA GLU A 46 -20.86 1.96 8.42
C GLU A 46 -20.01 2.06 9.70
N GLY A 47 -18.70 2.10 9.54
CA GLY A 47 -17.77 2.25 10.65
C GLY A 47 -17.90 3.62 11.33
N ILE A 48 -17.99 4.69 10.57
CA ILE A 48 -18.19 6.04 11.12
C ILE A 48 -19.51 6.12 11.89
N LEU A 49 -20.61 5.57 11.33
CA LEU A 49 -21.91 5.55 11.99
C LEU A 49 -21.95 4.73 13.28
N LYS A 50 -21.03 3.76 13.45
CA LYS A 50 -20.85 3.03 14.71
C LYS A 50 -20.06 3.82 15.76
N ALA A 51 -19.14 4.67 15.32
CA ALA A 51 -18.29 5.47 16.20
C ALA A 51 -18.95 6.76 16.67
N THR A 52 -19.88 7.33 15.88
CA THR A 52 -20.67 8.51 16.22
C THR A 52 -22.12 8.36 15.78
N ASN A 53 -23.05 8.72 16.66
CA ASN A 53 -24.49 8.70 16.35
C ASN A 53 -24.95 9.92 15.53
N ASP A 54 -24.11 10.94 15.43
CA ASP A 54 -24.46 12.19 14.73
C ASP A 54 -23.29 12.65 13.82
N LEU A 55 -23.44 12.32 12.55
CA LEU A 55 -22.51 12.80 11.51
C LEU A 55 -22.50 14.32 11.40
N SER A 56 -23.54 15.01 11.91
CA SER A 56 -23.62 16.46 11.86
C SER A 56 -22.52 17.13 12.68
N LEU A 57 -21.94 16.49 13.64
CA LEU A 57 -20.86 16.98 14.50
C LEU A 57 -19.46 16.72 13.92
N VAL A 58 -19.36 15.87 12.88
CA VAL A 58 -18.06 15.52 12.28
C VAL A 58 -17.53 16.68 11.45
N SER A 59 -16.45 17.29 11.89
CA SER A 59 -15.77 18.39 11.19
C SER A 59 -14.76 17.90 10.17
N THR A 60 -13.96 16.90 10.55
CA THR A 60 -12.83 16.40 9.76
C THR A 60 -12.77 14.87 9.79
N ILE A 61 -12.50 14.28 8.65
CA ILE A 61 -12.26 12.83 8.50
C ILE A 61 -10.85 12.66 7.95
N ILE A 62 -9.99 11.98 8.69
CA ILE A 62 -8.64 11.62 8.27
C ILE A 62 -8.65 10.15 7.86
N HIS A 63 -8.32 9.87 6.61
CA HIS A 63 -8.50 8.55 6.02
C HIS A 63 -7.17 7.95 5.52
N GLY A 64 -6.78 6.81 6.10
CA GLY A 64 -5.78 5.87 5.58
C GLY A 64 -6.44 4.87 4.63
N THR A 65 -5.83 4.62 3.47
CA THR A 65 -6.39 3.73 2.45
C THR A 65 -5.38 2.74 1.92
N THR A 66 -5.80 1.50 1.72
CA THR A 66 -4.99 0.44 1.08
C THR A 66 -5.26 0.29 -0.42
N VAL A 67 -6.16 1.11 -1.01
CA VAL A 67 -6.56 0.98 -2.42
C VAL A 67 -5.36 1.03 -3.37
N ALA A 68 -4.47 2.01 -3.20
CA ALA A 68 -3.29 2.13 -4.03
C ALA A 68 -2.33 0.94 -3.84
N THR A 69 -2.04 0.58 -2.60
CA THR A 69 -1.15 -0.55 -2.27
C THR A 69 -1.68 -1.86 -2.86
N ASN A 70 -2.97 -2.14 -2.67
CA ASN A 70 -3.61 -3.35 -3.19
C ASN A 70 -3.61 -3.36 -4.73
N ALA A 71 -3.92 -2.23 -5.38
CA ALA A 71 -3.88 -2.12 -6.83
C ALA A 71 -2.49 -2.40 -7.41
N LEU A 72 -1.42 -2.02 -6.71
CA LEU A 72 -0.04 -2.33 -7.09
C LEU A 72 0.31 -3.80 -6.88
N LEU A 73 0.04 -4.34 -5.69
CA LEU A 73 0.40 -5.72 -5.32
C LEU A 73 -0.40 -6.76 -6.13
N GLU A 74 -1.69 -6.53 -6.32
CA GLU A 74 -2.58 -7.40 -7.10
C GLU A 74 -2.51 -7.14 -8.61
N ARG A 75 -1.74 -6.13 -9.03
CA ARG A 75 -1.62 -5.69 -10.43
C ARG A 75 -2.98 -5.37 -11.09
N LYS A 76 -3.87 -4.76 -10.32
CA LYS A 76 -5.24 -4.37 -10.72
C LYS A 76 -5.40 -2.85 -10.92
N GLY A 77 -4.41 -2.19 -11.48
CA GLY A 77 -4.53 -0.78 -11.87
C GLY A 77 -5.14 -0.59 -13.25
N ALA A 78 -5.12 0.64 -13.71
CA ALA A 78 -5.68 1.02 -15.00
C ALA A 78 -4.80 0.60 -16.18
N LYS A 79 -5.40 0.30 -17.31
CA LYS A 79 -4.65 0.16 -18.57
C LYS A 79 -4.06 1.51 -18.94
N THR A 80 -2.74 1.58 -18.89
CA THR A 80 -1.98 2.84 -18.96
C THR A 80 -1.13 2.90 -20.23
N GLY A 81 -1.04 4.09 -20.82
CA GLY A 81 -0.09 4.41 -21.88
C GLY A 81 1.08 5.24 -21.37
N ILE A 82 2.21 5.22 -22.10
CA ILE A 82 3.33 6.12 -21.90
C ILE A 82 3.61 6.83 -23.23
N ILE A 83 3.84 8.14 -23.17
CA ILE A 83 4.42 8.93 -24.27
C ILE A 83 5.78 9.41 -23.79
N THR A 84 6.84 9.08 -24.56
CA THR A 84 8.22 9.36 -24.16
C THR A 84 9.10 9.83 -25.32
N THR A 85 10.29 10.30 -25.00
CA THR A 85 11.34 10.65 -25.95
C THR A 85 11.70 9.45 -26.84
N ARG A 86 11.88 9.66 -28.15
CA ARG A 86 12.32 8.62 -29.09
C ARG A 86 13.65 7.99 -28.66
N GLY A 87 13.68 6.63 -28.66
CA GLY A 87 14.78 5.82 -28.18
C GLY A 87 14.73 5.46 -26.68
N PHE A 88 13.68 5.89 -25.95
CA PHE A 88 13.58 5.68 -24.50
C PHE A 88 12.33 4.92 -24.01
N ARG A 89 11.58 4.31 -24.92
CA ARG A 89 10.36 3.56 -24.53
C ARG A 89 10.62 2.34 -23.65
N ASP A 90 11.83 1.80 -23.67
CA ASP A 90 12.18 0.60 -22.93
C ASP A 90 12.83 0.89 -21.55
N VAL A 91 12.91 2.18 -21.13
CA VAL A 91 13.42 2.60 -19.82
C VAL A 91 12.75 1.82 -18.67
N LEU A 92 11.42 1.66 -18.75
CA LEU A 92 10.64 0.96 -17.72
C LEU A 92 10.99 -0.53 -17.62
N GLU A 93 11.42 -1.14 -18.71
CA GLU A 93 11.78 -2.56 -18.79
C GLU A 93 13.25 -2.80 -18.47
N MET A 94 14.12 -1.89 -18.92
CA MET A 94 15.55 -1.93 -18.65
C MET A 94 15.89 -1.69 -17.18
N ARG A 95 15.12 -0.84 -16.53
CA ARG A 95 15.29 -0.51 -15.10
C ARG A 95 16.74 -0.10 -14.77
N ARG A 96 17.25 -0.55 -13.62
CA ARG A 96 18.66 -0.42 -13.19
C ARG A 96 19.49 -1.69 -13.45
N ARG A 97 18.96 -2.64 -14.22
CA ARG A 97 19.55 -3.96 -14.45
C ARG A 97 19.76 -4.75 -13.16
N ASP A 98 19.03 -4.43 -12.11
CA ASP A 98 18.97 -5.16 -10.87
C ASP A 98 18.37 -6.56 -11.08
N ARG A 99 18.67 -7.46 -10.17
CA ARG A 99 18.18 -8.85 -10.19
C ARG A 99 17.24 -9.08 -9.03
N PRO A 100 16.18 -9.92 -9.22
CA PRO A 100 15.24 -10.23 -8.13
C PRO A 100 15.87 -11.11 -7.05
N LYS A 101 16.95 -11.83 -7.39
CA LYS A 101 17.72 -12.69 -6.46
C LYS A 101 19.20 -12.46 -6.64
N THR A 102 19.96 -12.64 -5.56
CA THR A 102 21.42 -12.50 -5.54
C THR A 102 22.11 -13.47 -6.51
N TRP A 103 21.58 -14.67 -6.63
CA TRP A 103 22.12 -15.75 -7.46
C TRP A 103 21.17 -16.13 -8.57
N GLY A 104 21.70 -16.48 -9.73
CA GLY A 104 20.98 -16.92 -10.93
C GLY A 104 20.86 -15.85 -12.00
N LEU A 105 20.57 -16.30 -13.23
CA LEU A 105 20.35 -15.43 -14.41
C LEU A 105 18.86 -15.08 -14.61
N TRP A 106 17.99 -15.66 -13.80
CA TRP A 106 16.55 -15.61 -13.96
C TRP A 106 15.97 -14.41 -13.18
N GLY A 107 15.11 -13.69 -13.82
CA GLY A 107 14.34 -12.61 -13.25
C GLY A 107 13.46 -12.02 -14.33
N THR A 108 12.23 -12.53 -14.44
CA THR A 108 11.21 -11.93 -15.29
C THR A 108 10.62 -10.74 -14.54
N PHE A 109 10.58 -9.61 -15.22
CA PHE A 109 9.85 -8.44 -14.78
C PHE A 109 8.73 -8.18 -15.77
N THR A 110 7.51 -8.00 -15.25
CA THR A 110 6.37 -7.58 -16.06
C THR A 110 6.08 -6.12 -15.73
N PRO A 111 6.41 -5.18 -16.64
CA PRO A 111 6.09 -3.76 -16.44
C PRO A 111 4.59 -3.53 -16.30
N VAL A 112 4.19 -2.52 -15.54
CA VAL A 112 2.78 -2.12 -15.38
C VAL A 112 2.18 -1.51 -16.65
N VAL A 113 3.03 -1.10 -17.60
CA VAL A 113 2.62 -0.62 -18.92
C VAL A 113 3.19 -1.54 -19.99
N GLU A 114 2.32 -2.17 -20.77
CA GLU A 114 2.72 -3.05 -21.85
C GLU A 114 3.54 -2.30 -22.91
N ARG A 115 4.55 -2.95 -23.53
CA ARG A 115 5.44 -2.31 -24.50
C ARG A 115 4.71 -1.69 -25.69
N LYS A 116 3.61 -2.28 -26.18
CA LYS A 116 2.79 -1.72 -27.26
C LYS A 116 2.12 -0.37 -26.91
N ASN A 117 1.96 -0.09 -25.62
CA ASN A 117 1.37 1.15 -25.11
C ASN A 117 2.43 2.17 -24.65
N ARG A 118 3.70 1.96 -25.00
CA ARG A 118 4.79 2.93 -24.79
C ARG A 118 5.15 3.53 -26.14
N LEU A 119 4.69 4.73 -26.40
CA LEU A 119 4.86 5.42 -27.67
C LEU A 119 5.93 6.51 -27.57
N GLU A 120 6.57 6.77 -28.69
CA GLU A 120 7.71 7.66 -28.76
C GLU A 120 7.40 8.86 -29.67
N VAL A 121 7.90 10.03 -29.26
CA VAL A 121 7.81 11.27 -30.03
C VAL A 121 9.17 11.88 -30.27
N SER A 122 9.30 12.62 -31.37
CA SER A 122 10.50 13.37 -31.72
C SER A 122 10.58 14.61 -30.84
N GLU A 123 11.37 14.52 -29.77
CA GLU A 123 11.77 15.65 -28.94
C GLU A 123 13.14 15.34 -28.34
N ARG A 124 13.88 16.37 -27.95
CA ARG A 124 15.13 16.16 -27.22
C ARG A 124 15.50 17.38 -26.39
N THR A 125 15.47 17.20 -25.08
CA THR A 125 16.10 18.09 -24.11
C THR A 125 17.44 17.51 -23.71
N LEU A 126 18.50 18.30 -23.70
CA LEU A 126 19.85 17.91 -23.29
C LEU A 126 20.02 18.04 -21.78
N ALA A 127 21.12 17.47 -21.25
CA ALA A 127 21.39 17.47 -19.79
C ALA A 127 21.64 18.90 -19.23
N ASP A 128 22.10 19.82 -20.06
CA ASP A 128 22.28 21.24 -19.72
C ASP A 128 20.97 22.04 -19.78
N GLY A 129 19.85 21.40 -20.12
CA GLY A 129 18.54 22.03 -20.28
C GLY A 129 18.29 22.66 -21.65
N SER A 130 19.24 22.67 -22.56
CA SER A 130 19.02 23.17 -23.92
C SER A 130 18.09 22.21 -24.69
N ILE A 131 17.19 22.79 -25.52
CA ILE A 131 16.26 22.01 -26.35
C ILE A 131 16.89 21.82 -27.72
N ARG A 132 17.38 20.60 -27.99
CA ARG A 132 17.92 20.24 -29.32
C ARG A 132 16.82 19.99 -30.34
N VAL A 133 15.70 19.40 -29.93
CA VAL A 133 14.53 19.12 -30.76
C VAL A 133 13.28 19.52 -29.99
N SER A 134 12.57 20.51 -30.51
CA SER A 134 11.28 20.91 -29.94
C SER A 134 10.20 19.87 -30.25
N ILE A 135 9.25 19.73 -29.35
CA ILE A 135 8.12 18.81 -29.52
C ILE A 135 7.29 19.18 -30.77
N ASN A 136 6.82 18.15 -31.46
CA ASN A 136 5.79 18.24 -32.48
C ASN A 136 4.42 17.86 -31.87
N GLU A 137 3.53 18.81 -31.76
CA GLU A 137 2.21 18.63 -31.12
C GLU A 137 1.35 17.58 -31.85
N LYS A 138 1.46 17.47 -33.18
CA LYS A 138 0.75 16.43 -33.95
C LYS A 138 1.21 15.01 -33.63
N GLU A 139 2.47 14.81 -33.24
CA GLU A 139 2.94 13.51 -32.77
C GLU A 139 2.28 13.13 -31.43
N ILE A 140 2.09 14.11 -30.52
CA ILE A 140 1.36 13.90 -29.27
C ILE A 140 -0.08 13.52 -29.53
N GLU A 141 -0.77 14.23 -30.42
CA GLU A 141 -2.15 13.93 -30.82
C GLU A 141 -2.27 12.51 -31.39
N SER A 142 -1.36 12.13 -32.28
CA SER A 142 -1.33 10.79 -32.88
C SER A 142 -1.09 9.70 -31.81
N CYS A 143 -0.11 9.90 -30.91
CA CYS A 143 0.16 8.97 -29.83
C CYS A 143 -1.05 8.83 -28.89
N ALA A 144 -1.68 9.94 -28.50
CA ALA A 144 -2.86 9.91 -27.65
C ALA A 144 -4.00 9.12 -28.30
N LYS A 145 -4.25 9.33 -29.60
CA LYS A 145 -5.28 8.60 -30.36
C LYS A 145 -5.02 7.09 -30.36
N THR A 146 -3.80 6.69 -30.67
CA THR A 146 -3.38 5.29 -30.65
C THR A 146 -3.55 4.66 -29.27
N LEU A 147 -3.19 5.39 -28.20
CA LEU A 147 -3.36 4.87 -26.82
C LEU A 147 -4.84 4.72 -26.45
N LEU A 148 -5.70 5.66 -26.85
CA LEU A 148 -7.14 5.56 -26.64
C LEU A 148 -7.75 4.40 -27.44
N GLU A 149 -7.36 4.20 -28.69
CA GLU A 149 -7.76 3.06 -29.53
C GLU A 149 -7.31 1.73 -28.92
N ASN A 150 -6.14 1.71 -28.28
CA ASN A 150 -5.67 0.56 -27.50
C ASN A 150 -6.43 0.36 -26.19
N GLY A 151 -7.38 1.22 -25.84
CA GLY A 151 -8.20 1.16 -24.62
C GLY A 151 -7.47 1.60 -23.35
N CYS A 152 -6.44 2.46 -23.47
CA CYS A 152 -5.80 3.05 -22.29
C CYS A 152 -6.74 4.08 -21.64
N SER A 153 -6.98 3.97 -20.34
CA SER A 153 -7.80 4.90 -19.56
C SER A 153 -6.98 5.95 -18.80
N ALA A 154 -5.66 5.76 -18.72
CA ALA A 154 -4.72 6.71 -18.14
C ALA A 154 -3.46 6.82 -19.00
N VAL A 155 -2.75 7.92 -18.89
CA VAL A 155 -1.53 8.17 -19.67
C VAL A 155 -0.46 8.86 -18.82
N CYS A 156 0.78 8.42 -18.99
CA CYS A 156 1.98 9.02 -18.43
C CYS A 156 2.75 9.73 -19.56
N LEU A 157 3.12 10.98 -19.35
CA LEU A 157 4.05 11.73 -20.17
C LEU A 157 5.40 11.82 -19.46
N PHE A 158 6.45 11.32 -20.10
CA PHE A 158 7.79 11.28 -19.56
C PHE A 158 8.81 11.60 -20.64
N PHE A 159 9.55 12.70 -20.50
CA PHE A 159 10.64 13.06 -21.40
C PHE A 159 11.99 13.03 -20.70
N ILE A 160 13.00 12.60 -21.44
CA ILE A 160 14.38 12.58 -20.95
C ILE A 160 14.83 14.03 -20.67
N ASN A 161 15.54 14.18 -19.53
CA ASN A 161 16.03 15.47 -19.05
C ASN A 161 14.95 16.55 -18.83
N GLY A 162 13.65 16.20 -18.83
CA GLY A 162 12.58 17.14 -18.52
C GLY A 162 12.72 17.85 -17.17
N TYR A 163 13.46 17.27 -16.22
CA TYR A 163 13.81 17.90 -14.94
C TYR A 163 14.72 19.12 -15.12
N ALA A 164 15.62 19.11 -16.12
CA ALA A 164 16.53 20.22 -16.41
C ALA A 164 15.81 21.35 -17.16
N ASN A 165 14.89 21.01 -18.07
CA ASN A 165 14.03 21.97 -18.75
C ASN A 165 12.69 21.31 -19.09
N PRO A 166 11.59 21.69 -18.39
CA PRO A 166 10.27 21.07 -18.56
C PRO A 166 9.47 21.61 -19.75
N GLU A 167 10.01 22.49 -20.57
CA GLU A 167 9.23 23.20 -21.63
C GLU A 167 8.57 22.24 -22.62
N ASN A 168 9.31 21.26 -23.15
CA ASN A 168 8.75 20.25 -24.03
C ASN A 168 7.65 19.42 -23.35
N GLU A 169 7.85 19.00 -22.09
CA GLU A 169 6.83 18.27 -21.31
C GLU A 169 5.59 19.14 -21.06
N LYS A 170 5.75 20.42 -20.68
CA LYS A 170 4.62 21.34 -20.46
C LYS A 170 3.79 21.56 -21.70
N ARG A 171 4.44 21.76 -22.85
CA ARG A 171 3.73 21.93 -24.14
C ARG A 171 2.99 20.64 -24.51
N ALA A 172 3.64 19.49 -24.41
CA ALA A 172 3.02 18.19 -24.64
C ALA A 172 1.87 17.93 -23.70
N ALA A 173 2.02 18.25 -22.41
CA ALA A 173 0.98 18.11 -21.39
C ALA A 173 -0.27 18.93 -21.72
N LYS A 174 -0.09 20.17 -22.21
CA LYS A 174 -1.20 21.04 -22.63
C LYS A 174 -2.00 20.40 -23.76
N VAL A 175 -1.34 19.89 -24.79
CA VAL A 175 -1.99 19.19 -25.91
C VAL A 175 -2.68 17.93 -25.42
N LEU A 176 -1.97 17.10 -24.65
CA LEU A 176 -2.49 15.83 -24.15
C LEU A 176 -3.74 16.02 -23.30
N ARG A 177 -3.74 17.00 -22.36
CA ARG A 177 -4.89 17.32 -21.51
C ARG A 177 -6.09 17.88 -22.29
N SER A 178 -5.89 18.47 -23.45
CA SER A 178 -7.00 18.98 -24.29
C SER A 178 -7.73 17.87 -25.06
N ILE A 179 -7.09 16.72 -25.28
CA ILE A 179 -7.64 15.62 -26.09
C ILE A 179 -7.93 14.36 -25.28
N TRP A 180 -7.28 14.18 -24.10
CA TRP A 180 -7.53 13.03 -23.25
C TRP A 180 -8.92 13.14 -22.59
N PRO A 181 -9.76 12.09 -22.63
CA PRO A 181 -11.19 12.21 -22.28
C PRO A 181 -11.44 12.38 -20.77
N ASN A 182 -10.42 12.30 -19.94
CA ASN A 182 -10.51 12.41 -18.50
C ASN A 182 -9.29 13.09 -17.88
N LYS A 183 -9.25 13.23 -16.54
CA LYS A 183 -8.15 13.88 -15.83
C LYS A 183 -6.94 12.97 -15.54
N HIS A 184 -6.96 11.71 -15.98
CA HIS A 184 -5.93 10.71 -15.68
C HIS A 184 -4.68 10.87 -16.58
N VAL A 185 -4.05 12.02 -16.45
CA VAL A 185 -2.85 12.42 -17.19
C VAL A 185 -1.74 12.74 -16.19
N SER A 186 -0.75 11.89 -16.11
CA SER A 186 0.40 12.01 -15.20
C SER A 186 1.61 12.56 -15.95
N ILE A 187 2.17 13.67 -15.46
CA ILE A 187 3.32 14.33 -16.05
C ILE A 187 4.54 14.14 -15.14
N ALA A 188 5.60 13.57 -15.68
CA ALA A 188 6.75 13.16 -14.87
C ALA A 188 7.42 14.34 -14.15
N THR A 189 7.53 15.51 -14.77
CA THR A 189 8.11 16.70 -14.14
C THR A 189 7.21 17.33 -13.06
N GLU A 190 5.90 17.12 -13.11
CA GLU A 190 4.99 17.58 -12.06
C GLU A 190 5.02 16.65 -10.84
N ILE A 191 5.32 15.38 -11.05
CA ILE A 191 5.33 14.34 -10.00
C ILE A 191 6.71 14.25 -9.35
N LEU A 192 7.76 14.18 -10.16
CA LEU A 192 9.14 13.96 -9.72
C LEU A 192 10.12 14.73 -10.61
N PRO A 193 10.38 16.04 -10.34
CA PRO A 193 11.33 16.86 -11.10
C PRO A 193 12.78 16.62 -10.67
N GLU A 194 13.23 15.38 -10.71
CA GLU A 194 14.57 14.98 -10.29
C GLU A 194 15.34 14.31 -11.44
N ILE A 195 16.65 14.21 -11.29
CA ILE A 195 17.51 13.40 -12.16
C ILE A 195 17.13 11.91 -12.03
N ARG A 196 17.53 11.08 -12.95
CA ARG A 196 17.32 9.63 -13.07
C ARG A 196 16.03 9.25 -13.80
N GLU A 197 16.23 8.81 -15.03
CA GLU A 197 15.17 8.50 -15.99
C GLU A 197 14.27 7.34 -15.54
N PHE A 198 14.85 6.28 -14.94
CA PHE A 198 14.05 5.11 -14.56
C PHE A 198 13.09 5.43 -13.41
N GLU A 199 13.59 6.03 -12.33
CA GLU A 199 12.78 6.37 -11.17
C GLU A 199 11.67 7.37 -11.52
N ARG A 200 11.96 8.34 -12.40
CA ARG A 200 10.97 9.29 -12.91
C ARG A 200 9.89 8.58 -13.74
N CYS A 201 10.30 7.75 -14.69
CA CYS A 201 9.39 7.01 -15.54
C CYS A 201 8.53 6.04 -14.72
N SER A 202 9.16 5.26 -13.81
CA SER A 202 8.47 4.31 -12.95
C SER A 202 7.44 4.99 -12.05
N THR A 203 7.84 6.06 -11.33
CA THR A 203 6.94 6.77 -10.41
C THR A 203 5.77 7.42 -11.15
N ALA A 204 6.02 8.06 -12.29
CA ALA A 204 4.97 8.69 -13.08
C ALA A 204 4.03 7.67 -13.75
N ALA A 205 4.56 6.55 -14.23
CA ALA A 205 3.76 5.47 -14.80
C ALA A 205 2.89 4.78 -13.74
N LEU A 206 3.44 4.53 -12.54
CA LEU A 206 2.69 4.01 -11.41
C LEU A 206 1.62 5.00 -10.92
N ASN A 207 1.90 6.31 -10.94
CA ASN A 207 0.89 7.32 -10.64
C ASN A 207 -0.29 7.24 -11.63
N ALA A 208 -0.01 7.22 -12.93
CA ALA A 208 -1.05 7.07 -13.96
C ALA A 208 -1.84 5.76 -13.81
N TYR A 209 -1.16 4.68 -13.50
CA TYR A 209 -1.76 3.36 -13.26
C TYR A 209 -2.73 3.35 -12.08
N LEU A 210 -2.46 4.16 -11.06
CA LEU A 210 -3.27 4.27 -9.85
C LEU A 210 -4.39 5.31 -9.94
N GLN A 211 -4.29 6.31 -10.84
CA GLN A 211 -5.25 7.41 -10.89
C GLN A 211 -6.71 6.94 -11.02
N PRO A 212 -7.11 6.09 -12.00
CA PRO A 212 -8.50 5.68 -12.12
C PRO A 212 -9.04 4.92 -10.91
N PRO A 213 -8.41 3.85 -10.37
CA PRO A 213 -8.96 3.12 -9.24
C PRO A 213 -9.05 3.97 -7.97
N VAL A 214 -8.06 4.83 -7.70
CA VAL A 214 -8.08 5.70 -6.51
C VAL A 214 -9.09 6.83 -6.67
N ALA A 215 -9.16 7.47 -7.84
CA ALA A 215 -10.14 8.52 -8.10
C ALA A 215 -11.57 8.00 -7.97
N ASN A 216 -11.88 6.85 -8.58
CA ASN A 216 -13.20 6.21 -8.50
C ASN A 216 -13.58 5.84 -7.05
N TYR A 217 -12.62 5.39 -6.27
CA TYR A 217 -12.84 5.11 -4.85
C TYR A 217 -13.16 6.38 -4.07
N LEU A 218 -12.35 7.41 -4.22
CA LEU A 218 -12.50 8.67 -3.49
C LEU A 218 -13.79 9.42 -3.90
N GLU A 219 -14.17 9.38 -5.17
CA GLU A 219 -15.45 9.94 -5.64
C GLU A 219 -16.66 9.25 -5.03
N ARG A 220 -16.63 7.90 -4.94
CA ARG A 220 -17.70 7.17 -4.22
C ARG A 220 -17.75 7.54 -2.74
N LEU A 221 -16.60 7.72 -2.12
CA LEU A 221 -16.49 8.11 -0.72
C LEU A 221 -17.09 9.51 -0.48
N GLU A 222 -16.70 10.51 -1.29
CA GLU A 222 -17.25 11.88 -1.23
C GLU A 222 -18.76 11.88 -1.47
N THR A 223 -19.25 11.12 -2.44
CA THR A 223 -20.67 11.02 -2.75
C THR A 223 -21.46 10.46 -1.57
N ARG A 224 -20.98 9.39 -0.93
CA ARG A 224 -21.65 8.80 0.24
C ARG A 224 -21.72 9.75 1.43
N ILE A 225 -20.62 10.44 1.72
CA ILE A 225 -20.58 11.42 2.83
C ILE A 225 -21.50 12.61 2.54
N SER A 226 -21.53 13.09 1.28
CA SER A 226 -22.40 14.22 0.89
C SER A 226 -23.88 13.89 0.98
N GLN A 227 -24.29 12.63 0.73
CA GLN A 227 -25.68 12.17 0.84
C GLN A 227 -26.20 12.29 2.27
N GLU A 228 -25.35 12.21 3.27
CA GLU A 228 -25.71 12.40 4.68
C GLU A 228 -25.80 13.89 5.11
N LYS A 229 -25.93 14.78 4.12
CA LYS A 229 -26.20 16.23 4.28
C LYS A 229 -25.14 17.06 4.99
N LYS A 230 -23.84 16.66 4.94
CA LYS A 230 -22.79 17.48 5.55
C LYS A 230 -21.53 17.68 4.70
N LYS A 231 -20.89 18.83 4.95
CA LYS A 231 -19.56 19.18 4.45
C LYS A 231 -18.52 18.90 5.55
N SER A 232 -18.19 17.63 5.77
CA SER A 232 -16.98 17.30 6.51
C SER A 232 -15.77 17.42 5.59
N GLU A 233 -14.68 17.96 6.07
CA GLU A 233 -13.42 17.94 5.35
C GLU A 233 -12.84 16.54 5.36
N ILE A 234 -12.48 16.01 4.18
CA ILE A 234 -11.84 14.70 4.05
C ILE A 234 -10.37 14.92 3.71
N LEU A 235 -9.49 14.39 4.55
CA LEU A 235 -8.05 14.40 4.37
C LEU A 235 -7.55 12.97 4.20
N ILE A 236 -6.69 12.77 3.21
CA ILE A 236 -6.11 11.46 2.89
C ILE A 236 -4.69 11.39 3.42
N VAL A 237 -4.38 10.33 4.15
CA VAL A 237 -3.02 10.10 4.69
C VAL A 237 -2.06 9.78 3.56
N GLN A 238 -0.87 10.38 3.62
CA GLN A 238 0.22 10.16 2.70
C GLN A 238 1.22 9.13 3.24
N SER A 239 2.00 8.55 2.34
CA SER A 239 3.09 7.62 2.66
C SER A 239 4.17 8.22 3.59
N ASN A 240 4.31 9.53 3.64
CA ASN A 240 5.24 10.24 4.53
C ASN A 240 4.65 10.57 5.93
N GLY A 241 3.42 10.12 6.18
CA GLY A 241 2.69 10.39 7.43
C GLY A 241 2.00 11.74 7.51
N GLY A 242 2.08 12.59 6.46
CA GLY A 242 1.28 13.80 6.32
C GLY A 242 -0.11 13.51 5.79
N VAL A 243 -0.90 14.57 5.58
CA VAL A 243 -2.24 14.49 4.97
C VAL A 243 -2.32 15.38 3.73
N MET A 244 -3.27 15.09 2.85
CA MET A 244 -3.56 15.86 1.65
C MET A 244 -5.06 15.87 1.36
N SER A 245 -5.52 16.84 0.56
CA SER A 245 -6.90 16.90 0.11
C SER A 245 -7.26 15.73 -0.82
N VAL A 246 -8.54 15.41 -0.93
CA VAL A 246 -9.04 14.39 -1.86
C VAL A 246 -8.64 14.70 -3.30
N GLU A 247 -8.70 15.96 -3.74
CA GLU A 247 -8.30 16.35 -5.09
C GLU A 247 -6.80 16.09 -5.35
N THR A 248 -5.96 16.37 -4.36
CA THR A 248 -4.52 16.04 -4.46
C THR A 248 -4.31 14.52 -4.53
N ALA A 249 -5.06 13.75 -3.73
CA ALA A 249 -4.97 12.29 -3.73
C ALA A 249 -5.43 11.68 -5.06
N LYS A 250 -6.47 12.24 -5.70
CA LYS A 250 -6.91 11.83 -7.04
C LYS A 250 -5.84 12.11 -8.12
N SER A 251 -5.12 13.22 -8.00
CA SER A 251 -4.08 13.60 -8.97
C SER A 251 -2.74 12.91 -8.71
N LEU A 252 -2.37 12.70 -7.44
CA LEU A 252 -1.11 12.11 -6.99
C LEU A 252 -1.33 10.86 -6.12
N PRO A 253 -2.07 9.85 -6.60
CA PRO A 253 -2.39 8.65 -5.82
C PRO A 253 -1.15 7.85 -5.41
N ILE A 254 -0.03 8.01 -6.10
CA ILE A 254 1.23 7.37 -5.74
C ILE A 254 1.69 7.71 -4.30
N ARG A 255 1.29 8.87 -3.79
CA ARG A 255 1.58 9.31 -2.42
C ARG A 255 0.73 8.61 -1.35
N THR A 256 -0.25 7.80 -1.73
CA THR A 256 -1.06 6.99 -0.80
C THR A 256 -0.58 5.54 -0.68
N ALA A 257 0.45 5.15 -1.44
CA ALA A 257 1.03 3.83 -1.31
C ALA A 257 1.62 3.62 0.09
N LEU A 258 1.21 2.55 0.81
CA LEU A 258 1.61 2.26 2.19
C LEU A 258 1.15 3.33 3.23
N SER A 259 0.09 4.08 2.96
CA SER A 259 -0.38 5.16 3.85
C SER A 259 -0.98 4.65 5.18
N GLY A 260 -1.62 3.48 5.20
CA GLY A 260 -2.14 2.87 6.44
C GLY A 260 -1.04 2.59 7.46
N PRO A 261 -0.03 1.76 7.13
CA PRO A 261 1.12 1.54 8.01
C PRO A 261 1.85 2.84 8.40
N ALA A 262 1.98 3.81 7.49
CA ALA A 262 2.57 5.11 7.79
C ALA A 262 1.81 5.89 8.88
N ALA A 263 0.48 5.84 8.84
CA ALA A 263 -0.35 6.44 9.90
C ALA A 263 -0.11 5.76 11.25
N GLY A 264 0.02 4.43 11.27
CA GLY A 264 0.34 3.65 12.48
C GLY A 264 1.68 4.08 13.11
N VAL A 265 2.72 4.31 12.29
CA VAL A 265 4.03 4.80 12.77
C VAL A 265 3.90 6.20 13.37
N VAL A 266 3.14 7.11 12.74
CA VAL A 266 2.89 8.46 13.28
C VAL A 266 2.17 8.39 14.62
N ALA A 267 1.16 7.52 14.75
CA ALA A 267 0.42 7.32 15.99
C ALA A 267 1.33 6.76 17.09
N ALA A 268 2.12 5.73 16.77
CA ALA A 268 3.08 5.13 17.71
C ALA A 268 4.09 6.15 18.24
N ARG A 269 4.59 7.04 17.36
CA ARG A 269 5.47 8.15 17.76
C ARG A 269 4.82 9.06 18.80
N GLN A 270 3.57 9.45 18.60
CA GLN A 270 2.88 10.33 19.53
C GLN A 270 2.62 9.68 20.88
N ILE A 271 2.24 8.40 20.88
CA ILE A 271 2.05 7.61 22.11
C ILE A 271 3.38 7.45 22.85
N ALA A 272 4.45 7.08 22.15
CA ALA A 272 5.77 6.95 22.74
C ALA A 272 6.28 8.25 23.37
N LYS A 273 6.11 9.36 22.65
CA LYS A 273 6.46 10.69 23.16
C LYS A 273 5.70 11.03 24.44
N ALA A 274 4.40 10.76 24.49
CA ALA A 274 3.59 10.98 25.70
C ALA A 274 4.03 10.07 26.86
N ALA A 275 4.54 8.86 26.56
CA ALA A 275 5.09 7.92 27.53
C ALA A 275 6.56 8.20 27.91
N GLY A 276 7.20 9.21 27.33
CA GLY A 276 8.58 9.60 27.65
C GLY A 276 9.66 8.82 26.87
N PHE A 277 9.30 8.12 25.79
CA PHE A 277 10.26 7.39 24.94
C PHE A 277 10.54 8.15 23.66
N GLU A 278 11.81 8.43 23.37
CA GLU A 278 12.27 9.13 22.18
C GLU A 278 12.69 8.18 21.05
N ASN A 279 13.10 6.97 21.40
CA ASN A 279 13.58 5.96 20.48
C ASN A 279 12.72 4.70 20.61
N ILE A 280 12.05 4.32 19.56
CA ILE A 280 11.19 3.12 19.55
C ILE A 280 11.28 2.41 18.19
N ILE A 281 10.99 1.13 18.21
CA ILE A 281 10.71 0.31 17.04
C ILE A 281 9.22 0.02 17.04
N THR A 282 8.54 0.32 15.94
CA THR A 282 7.16 -0.06 15.74
C THR A 282 7.10 -1.44 15.09
N GLY A 283 6.12 -2.25 15.49
CA GLY A 283 5.84 -3.55 14.87
C GLY A 283 4.34 -3.70 14.71
N ASP A 284 3.86 -3.66 13.48
CA ASP A 284 2.45 -3.89 13.14
C ASP A 284 2.28 -5.26 12.51
N MET A 285 1.68 -6.18 13.26
CA MET A 285 1.41 -7.54 12.81
C MET A 285 -0.02 -7.66 12.31
N GLY A 286 -0.19 -7.62 11.01
CA GLY A 286 -1.46 -7.89 10.36
C GLY A 286 -1.73 -9.39 10.14
N GLY A 287 -2.72 -9.70 9.29
CA GLY A 287 -3.03 -11.08 8.90
C GLY A 287 -1.99 -11.68 7.95
N THR A 288 -1.34 -10.87 7.12
CA THR A 288 -0.44 -11.33 6.05
C THR A 288 0.99 -10.86 6.19
N SER A 289 1.21 -9.73 6.84
CA SER A 289 2.52 -9.07 6.95
C SER A 289 2.83 -8.62 8.36
N PHE A 290 4.10 -8.36 8.58
CA PHE A 290 4.62 -7.66 9.75
C PHE A 290 5.41 -6.45 9.25
N ASP A 291 4.92 -5.26 9.59
CA ASP A 291 5.46 -3.98 9.16
C ASP A 291 6.27 -3.34 10.29
N ILE A 292 7.52 -3.00 10.03
CA ILE A 292 8.46 -2.54 11.04
C ILE A 292 9.01 -1.18 10.63
N SER A 293 9.03 -0.22 11.56
CA SER A 293 9.66 1.08 11.36
C SER A 293 10.46 1.51 12.59
N LEU A 294 11.46 2.36 12.38
CA LEU A 294 12.27 2.96 13.42
C LEU A 294 11.89 4.42 13.62
N ILE A 295 11.73 4.81 14.87
CA ILE A 295 11.60 6.20 15.30
C ILE A 295 12.81 6.50 16.18
N ALA A 296 13.61 7.46 15.78
CA ALA A 296 14.79 7.89 16.52
C ALA A 296 14.70 9.39 16.84
N ASN A 297 15.01 9.75 18.09
CA ASN A 297 14.94 11.13 18.58
C ASN A 297 13.57 11.79 18.30
N ASN A 298 12.49 11.06 18.51
CA ASN A 298 11.12 11.50 18.21
C ASN A 298 10.85 11.86 16.75
N GLN A 299 11.61 11.32 15.81
CA GLN A 299 11.44 11.56 14.36
C GLN A 299 11.26 10.25 13.62
N ASN A 300 10.28 10.22 12.72
CA ASN A 300 10.12 9.10 11.80
C ASN A 300 11.30 9.07 10.82
N MET A 301 11.87 7.91 10.60
CA MET A 301 12.84 7.73 9.52
C MET A 301 12.13 7.83 8.18
N LEU A 302 12.70 8.62 7.27
CA LEU A 302 12.16 8.80 5.93
C LEU A 302 13.10 8.21 4.90
N THR A 303 12.52 7.57 3.90
CA THR A 303 13.21 7.17 2.67
C THR A 303 12.69 7.99 1.48
N SER A 304 13.56 8.28 0.54
CA SER A 304 13.15 8.93 -0.72
C SER A 304 12.64 7.95 -1.77
N GLN A 305 12.79 6.64 -1.53
CA GLN A 305 12.47 5.60 -2.51
C GLN A 305 12.06 4.31 -1.82
N ALA A 306 11.06 3.64 -2.35
CA ALA A 306 10.67 2.29 -1.96
C ALA A 306 10.40 1.42 -3.20
N ASN A 307 10.65 0.13 -3.06
CA ASN A 307 10.23 -0.88 -4.03
C ASN A 307 9.01 -1.61 -3.46
N ILE A 308 7.87 -1.47 -4.13
CA ILE A 308 6.63 -2.16 -3.72
C ILE A 308 6.71 -3.64 -4.11
N ASP A 309 7.26 -3.90 -5.28
CA ASP A 309 7.56 -5.23 -5.82
C ASP A 309 8.78 -5.10 -6.72
N PHE A 310 9.34 -6.22 -7.14
CA PHE A 310 10.50 -6.22 -8.06
C PHE A 310 10.20 -5.40 -9.33
N GLY A 311 11.00 -4.38 -9.55
CA GLY A 311 10.89 -3.46 -10.68
C GLY A 311 9.79 -2.39 -10.56
N MET A 312 9.00 -2.35 -9.48
CA MET A 312 8.04 -1.29 -9.18
C MET A 312 8.63 -0.30 -8.17
N THR A 313 9.44 0.61 -8.67
CA THR A 313 10.10 1.63 -7.85
C THR A 313 9.24 2.87 -7.76
N ILE A 314 8.95 3.30 -6.54
CA ILE A 314 8.33 4.57 -6.21
C ILE A 314 9.39 5.47 -5.60
N ARG A 315 9.59 6.65 -6.18
CA ARG A 315 10.46 7.68 -5.65
C ARG A 315 9.61 8.88 -5.20
N THR A 316 9.28 8.89 -3.93
CA THR A 316 8.56 9.95 -3.23
C THR A 316 8.91 9.83 -1.74
N PRO A 317 8.92 10.93 -0.98
CA PRO A 317 9.15 10.84 0.47
C PRO A 317 8.14 9.92 1.13
N MET A 318 8.64 8.91 1.84
CA MET A 318 7.84 7.89 2.53
C MET A 318 8.41 7.63 3.92
N ILE A 319 7.58 7.24 4.87
CA ILE A 319 8.08 6.67 6.12
C ILE A 319 8.82 5.37 5.78
N GLU A 320 10.02 5.23 6.29
CA GLU A 320 10.81 4.05 6.06
C GLU A 320 10.25 2.88 6.84
N MET A 321 9.84 1.83 6.12
CA MET A 321 9.29 0.60 6.68
C MET A 321 9.89 -0.61 6.01
N THR A 322 10.08 -1.65 6.79
CA THR A 322 10.42 -2.98 6.29
C THR A 322 9.24 -3.90 6.51
N THR A 323 8.74 -4.48 5.43
CA THR A 323 7.62 -5.43 5.47
C THR A 323 8.13 -6.83 5.23
N ILE A 324 7.74 -7.78 6.09
CA ILE A 324 7.99 -9.20 5.89
C ILE A 324 6.68 -9.98 5.86
N GLY A 325 6.62 -11.06 5.07
CA GLY A 325 5.48 -11.96 4.99
C GLY A 325 5.40 -12.90 6.21
N ALA A 326 5.18 -12.33 7.39
CA ALA A 326 5.09 -13.05 8.65
C ALA A 326 3.94 -12.48 9.49
N GLY A 327 2.69 -12.63 9.03
CA GLY A 327 1.49 -12.22 9.73
C GLY A 327 0.78 -13.39 10.42
N GLY A 328 -0.36 -13.11 11.06
CA GLY A 328 -1.17 -14.12 11.75
C GLY A 328 -1.69 -15.23 10.85
N GLY A 329 -2.01 -14.92 9.59
CA GLY A 329 -2.46 -15.88 8.57
C GLY A 329 -1.32 -16.52 7.78
N SER A 330 -0.06 -16.23 8.07
CA SER A 330 1.08 -16.87 7.41
C SER A 330 1.10 -18.35 7.68
N ILE A 331 1.18 -19.13 6.58
CA ILE A 331 1.07 -20.60 6.63
C ILE A 331 2.39 -21.19 7.06
N ALA A 332 2.32 -22.11 8.04
CA ALA A 332 3.45 -22.94 8.44
C ALA A 332 3.51 -24.19 7.57
N HIS A 333 4.70 -24.52 7.08
CA HIS A 333 4.92 -25.70 6.25
C HIS A 333 6.34 -26.26 6.44
N ILE A 334 6.51 -27.50 6.05
CA ILE A 334 7.82 -28.13 5.98
C ILE A 334 8.31 -28.02 4.53
N ASP A 335 9.47 -27.43 4.34
CA ASP A 335 10.06 -27.25 3.04
C ASP A 335 10.63 -28.57 2.45
N SER A 336 11.17 -28.52 1.23
CA SER A 336 11.76 -29.68 0.55
C SER A 336 13.01 -30.22 1.25
N THR A 337 13.62 -29.48 2.17
CA THR A 337 14.79 -29.87 2.95
C THR A 337 14.42 -30.43 4.34
N GLY A 338 13.14 -30.44 4.69
CA GLY A 338 12.65 -30.91 5.98
C GLY A 338 12.64 -29.85 7.08
N LEU A 339 12.86 -28.57 6.75
CA LEU A 339 12.85 -27.46 7.72
C LEU A 339 11.45 -26.84 7.82
N LEU A 340 11.10 -26.44 9.05
CA LEU A 340 9.88 -25.68 9.30
C LEU A 340 10.04 -24.24 8.85
N GLU A 341 9.15 -23.82 7.96
CA GLU A 341 9.08 -22.46 7.44
C GLU A 341 7.72 -21.81 7.68
N ILE A 342 7.69 -20.47 7.81
CA ILE A 342 6.49 -19.65 7.93
C ILE A 342 6.40 -18.69 6.74
N GLY A 343 5.26 -18.71 6.01
CA GLY A 343 5.11 -17.93 4.78
C GLY A 343 6.06 -18.39 3.66
N PRO A 344 6.21 -17.64 2.57
CA PRO A 344 5.58 -16.33 2.30
C PRO A 344 4.07 -16.41 2.03
N GLU A 345 3.53 -17.62 1.85
CA GLU A 345 2.11 -17.83 1.59
C GLU A 345 1.28 -17.53 2.84
N SER A 346 0.14 -16.87 2.64
CA SER A 346 -0.82 -16.56 3.70
C SER A 346 -2.20 -17.08 3.34
N ALA A 347 -2.92 -17.56 4.34
CA ALA A 347 -4.33 -17.94 4.21
C ALA A 347 -5.25 -16.71 4.03
N GLY A 348 -4.73 -15.51 4.21
CA GLY A 348 -5.50 -14.28 4.09
C GLY A 348 -6.63 -14.18 5.11
N SER A 349 -7.73 -13.52 4.72
CA SER A 349 -8.96 -13.43 5.51
C SER A 349 -10.04 -14.42 5.08
N ASP A 350 -9.90 -14.99 3.88
CA ASP A 350 -10.80 -15.94 3.26
C ASP A 350 -9.98 -16.87 2.37
N PRO A 351 -9.91 -18.18 2.68
CA PRO A 351 -10.57 -18.87 3.80
C PRO A 351 -10.03 -18.51 5.20
N GLY A 352 -8.87 -17.85 5.33
CA GLY A 352 -8.26 -17.49 6.61
C GLY A 352 -7.59 -18.66 7.33
N PRO A 353 -7.15 -18.48 8.59
CA PRO A 353 -6.67 -19.52 9.47
C PRO A 353 -7.62 -20.73 9.57
N ALA A 354 -7.08 -21.93 9.82
CA ALA A 354 -7.89 -23.14 9.94
C ALA A 354 -8.98 -23.00 11.02
N CYS A 355 -8.66 -22.32 12.11
CA CYS A 355 -9.60 -22.05 13.20
C CYS A 355 -10.79 -21.14 12.82
N TYR A 356 -10.79 -20.54 11.63
CA TYR A 356 -11.95 -19.79 11.15
C TYR A 356 -13.09 -20.70 10.63
N GLY A 357 -12.79 -21.99 10.37
CA GLY A 357 -13.79 -22.94 9.91
C GLY A 357 -14.31 -22.67 8.49
N LEU A 358 -13.56 -21.95 7.65
CA LEU A 358 -13.96 -21.55 6.30
C LEU A 358 -13.29 -22.41 5.20
N GLY A 359 -12.75 -23.59 5.58
CA GLY A 359 -12.25 -24.57 4.62
C GLY A 359 -10.74 -24.59 4.41
N ASN A 360 -9.96 -23.79 5.16
CA ASN A 360 -8.51 -23.94 5.19
C ASN A 360 -8.14 -25.08 6.17
N ASP A 361 -7.28 -25.98 5.73
CA ASP A 361 -6.76 -27.13 6.51
C ASP A 361 -5.27 -26.97 6.87
N ARG A 362 -4.60 -25.90 6.38
CA ARG A 362 -3.18 -25.65 6.65
C ARG A 362 -2.99 -24.77 7.87
N PRO A 363 -2.03 -25.12 8.76
CA PRO A 363 -1.81 -24.36 9.98
C PRO A 363 -1.20 -22.98 9.71
N THR A 364 -1.66 -22.00 10.48
CA THR A 364 -1.13 -20.63 10.44
C THR A 364 -0.55 -20.24 11.80
N VAL A 365 0.09 -19.06 11.88
CA VAL A 365 0.55 -18.48 13.17
C VAL A 365 -0.63 -18.25 14.12
N THR A 366 -1.81 -17.90 13.62
CA THR A 366 -3.04 -17.75 14.43
C THR A 366 -3.47 -19.09 15.02
N ASP A 367 -3.46 -20.16 14.24
CA ASP A 367 -3.81 -21.51 14.71
C ASP A 367 -2.86 -21.97 15.82
N ALA A 368 -1.55 -21.75 15.62
CA ALA A 368 -0.54 -22.07 16.65
C ALA A 368 -0.77 -21.28 17.97
N ASN A 369 -1.10 -19.99 17.89
CA ASN A 369 -1.42 -19.19 19.07
C ASN A 369 -2.71 -19.65 19.76
N LEU A 370 -3.70 -20.12 18.99
CA LEU A 370 -4.93 -20.69 19.55
C LEU A 370 -4.65 -22.01 20.30
N VAL A 371 -3.88 -22.93 19.69
CA VAL A 371 -3.46 -24.20 20.30
C VAL A 371 -2.67 -23.96 21.58
N LEU A 372 -1.84 -22.93 21.64
CA LEU A 372 -1.08 -22.55 22.83
C LEU A 372 -1.90 -21.78 23.90
N GLY A 373 -3.19 -21.54 23.64
CA GLY A 373 -4.06 -20.82 24.59
C GLY A 373 -3.78 -19.32 24.68
N ARG A 374 -3.06 -18.73 23.73
CA ARG A 374 -2.75 -17.29 23.70
C ARG A 374 -3.90 -16.45 23.12
N ILE A 375 -4.82 -17.11 22.41
CA ILE A 375 -6.04 -16.52 21.86
C ILE A 375 -7.23 -17.26 22.49
N ASP A 376 -8.22 -16.52 23.01
CA ASP A 376 -9.45 -17.12 23.53
C ASP A 376 -10.39 -17.47 22.36
N ALA A 377 -10.68 -18.76 22.21
CA ALA A 377 -11.60 -19.25 21.19
C ALA A 377 -13.00 -18.64 21.26
N ARG A 378 -13.44 -18.23 22.44
CA ARG A 378 -14.79 -17.68 22.70
C ARG A 378 -14.89 -16.19 22.44
N ASN A 379 -13.75 -15.50 22.39
CA ASN A 379 -13.68 -14.05 22.17
C ASN A 379 -12.74 -13.72 21.01
N PRO A 380 -13.12 -14.09 19.77
CA PRO A 380 -12.29 -13.84 18.61
C PRO A 380 -12.12 -12.34 18.35
N ILE A 381 -10.91 -11.93 17.99
CA ILE A 381 -10.62 -10.56 17.60
C ILE A 381 -11.21 -10.33 16.20
N GLY A 382 -12.17 -9.40 16.06
CA GLY A 382 -12.60 -8.92 14.75
C GLY A 382 -14.03 -9.20 14.29
N GLY A 383 -14.91 -9.69 15.14
CA GLY A 383 -16.38 -9.47 15.05
C GLY A 383 -17.21 -10.19 13.99
N LYS A 384 -16.66 -10.95 13.04
CA LYS A 384 -17.47 -11.80 12.13
C LYS A 384 -17.72 -13.19 12.68
N GLN A 385 -16.80 -13.71 13.45
CA GLN A 385 -16.89 -15.06 14.02
C GLN A 385 -17.33 -14.98 15.46
N LYS A 386 -18.27 -15.85 15.83
CA LYS A 386 -18.75 -15.96 17.21
C LYS A 386 -17.79 -16.76 18.08
N SER A 387 -17.02 -17.66 17.50
CA SER A 387 -16.00 -18.48 18.15
C SER A 387 -14.98 -18.97 17.12
N LEU A 388 -13.79 -19.33 17.57
CA LEU A 388 -12.77 -20.01 16.78
C LEU A 388 -12.85 -21.52 16.99
N ASP A 389 -12.58 -22.27 15.93
CA ASP A 389 -12.57 -23.73 15.96
C ASP A 389 -11.19 -24.24 16.43
N TYR A 390 -11.13 -24.60 17.72
CA TYR A 390 -9.91 -25.14 18.33
C TYR A 390 -9.51 -26.49 17.74
N ASP A 391 -10.48 -27.34 17.41
CA ASP A 391 -10.22 -28.68 16.87
C ASP A 391 -9.66 -28.60 15.46
N ALA A 392 -10.19 -27.71 14.63
CA ALA A 392 -9.64 -27.45 13.31
C ALA A 392 -8.19 -26.95 13.36
N ALA A 393 -7.88 -25.99 14.26
CA ALA A 393 -6.51 -25.52 14.48
C ALA A 393 -5.57 -26.66 14.91
N THR A 394 -6.02 -27.47 15.88
CA THR A 394 -5.27 -28.62 16.40
C THR A 394 -4.98 -29.65 15.32
N GLN A 395 -5.99 -30.01 14.51
CA GLN A 395 -5.84 -30.95 13.40
C GLN A 395 -4.89 -30.41 12.32
N ALA A 396 -4.97 -29.13 12.00
CA ALA A 396 -4.07 -28.50 11.01
C ALA A 396 -2.61 -28.59 11.49
N VAL A 397 -2.33 -28.21 12.75
CA VAL A 397 -0.98 -28.30 13.33
C VAL A 397 -0.50 -29.75 13.39
N ASP A 398 -1.34 -30.69 13.80
CA ASP A 398 -0.99 -32.11 13.86
C ASP A 398 -0.62 -32.70 12.51
N ASN A 399 -1.52 -32.55 11.54
CA ASN A 399 -1.37 -33.21 10.23
C ASN A 399 -0.21 -32.65 9.41
N HIS A 400 0.03 -31.36 9.46
CA HIS A 400 1.00 -30.70 8.58
C HIS A 400 2.37 -30.51 9.21
N ILE A 401 2.48 -30.45 10.56
CA ILE A 401 3.72 -30.15 11.26
C ILE A 401 4.09 -31.25 12.28
N ALA A 402 3.23 -31.52 13.27
CA ALA A 402 3.57 -32.41 14.39
C ALA A 402 3.95 -33.83 13.93
N LYS A 403 3.11 -34.45 13.12
CA LYS A 403 3.38 -35.80 12.55
C LYS A 403 4.63 -35.84 11.68
N LYS A 404 4.89 -34.78 10.89
CA LYS A 404 6.05 -34.73 10.00
C LYS A 404 7.36 -34.56 10.73
N LEU A 405 7.36 -33.84 11.86
CA LEU A 405 8.54 -33.59 12.68
C LEU A 405 8.64 -34.53 13.90
N ASN A 406 7.69 -35.47 14.07
CA ASN A 406 7.60 -36.33 15.21
C ASN A 406 7.60 -35.56 16.55
N LEU A 407 6.78 -34.52 16.63
CA LEU A 407 6.60 -33.65 17.79
C LEU A 407 5.21 -33.85 18.41
N SER A 408 5.02 -33.46 19.68
CA SER A 408 3.68 -33.23 20.20
C SER A 408 3.03 -32.04 19.50
N ILE A 409 1.68 -31.98 19.49
CA ILE A 409 0.94 -30.86 18.91
C ILE A 409 1.36 -29.53 19.53
N HIS A 410 1.53 -29.52 20.87
CA HIS A 410 1.96 -28.35 21.62
C HIS A 410 3.38 -27.89 21.21
N ASP A 411 4.34 -28.84 21.12
CA ASP A 411 5.72 -28.52 20.70
C ASP A 411 5.77 -28.04 19.24
N ALA A 412 4.94 -28.61 18.36
CA ALA A 412 4.80 -28.15 16.98
C ALA A 412 4.26 -26.73 16.89
N ALA A 413 3.23 -26.40 17.69
CA ALA A 413 2.70 -25.04 17.77
C ALA A 413 3.74 -24.06 18.32
N GLU A 414 4.51 -24.44 19.35
CA GLU A 414 5.64 -23.63 19.84
C GLU A 414 6.72 -23.45 18.79
N ALA A 415 7.05 -24.48 18.03
CA ALA A 415 8.04 -24.38 16.94
C ALA A 415 7.60 -23.38 15.86
N ILE A 416 6.31 -23.39 15.48
CA ILE A 416 5.74 -22.40 14.55
C ILE A 416 5.99 -20.97 15.08
N ILE A 417 5.66 -20.71 16.34
CA ILE A 417 5.84 -19.39 16.94
C ILE A 417 7.32 -19.00 17.05
N LYS A 418 8.20 -19.94 17.41
CA LYS A 418 9.65 -19.69 17.47
C LYS A 418 10.22 -19.27 16.10
N VAL A 419 9.81 -19.96 15.03
CA VAL A 419 10.26 -19.62 13.67
C VAL A 419 9.69 -18.25 13.23
N ALA A 420 8.40 -17.97 13.49
CA ALA A 420 7.80 -16.67 13.21
C ALA A 420 8.55 -15.53 13.94
N ASN A 421 8.80 -15.70 15.23
CA ASN A 421 9.52 -14.73 16.06
C ASN A 421 10.97 -14.53 15.57
N ALA A 422 11.66 -15.60 15.15
CA ALA A 422 13.01 -15.49 14.60
C ALA A 422 13.05 -14.65 13.32
N LYS A 423 12.08 -14.84 12.41
CA LYS A 423 11.93 -14.01 11.19
C LYS A 423 11.65 -12.54 11.55
N MET A 424 10.74 -12.27 12.48
CA MET A 424 10.44 -10.91 12.94
C MET A 424 11.65 -10.24 13.60
N SER A 425 12.37 -10.96 14.48
CA SER A 425 13.61 -10.46 15.10
C SER A 425 14.69 -10.12 14.08
N GLY A 426 14.83 -10.95 13.03
CA GLY A 426 15.74 -10.67 11.92
C GLY A 426 15.40 -9.35 11.23
N ALA A 427 14.13 -9.13 10.94
CA ALA A 427 13.67 -7.89 10.31
C ALA A 427 13.84 -6.65 11.22
N ILE A 428 13.62 -6.79 12.54
CA ILE A 428 13.89 -5.72 13.50
C ILE A 428 15.37 -5.34 13.51
N ARG A 429 16.28 -6.32 13.44
CA ARG A 429 17.73 -6.06 13.37
C ARG A 429 18.13 -5.27 12.13
N LEU A 430 17.52 -5.57 10.98
CA LEU A 430 17.81 -4.87 9.71
C LEU A 430 17.53 -3.37 9.80
N ILE A 431 16.47 -2.96 10.49
CA ILE A 431 16.11 -1.54 10.58
C ILE A 431 16.74 -0.81 11.77
N SER A 432 17.36 -1.53 12.70
CA SER A 432 17.96 -0.97 13.90
C SER A 432 19.49 -1.20 13.93
N ILE A 433 19.94 -2.38 14.35
CA ILE A 433 21.37 -2.68 14.58
C ILE A 433 22.22 -2.47 13.31
N GLU A 434 21.74 -2.88 12.14
CA GLU A 434 22.49 -2.68 10.87
C GLU A 434 22.60 -1.22 10.45
N ARG A 435 21.81 -0.33 11.08
CA ARG A 435 21.83 1.13 10.87
C ARG A 435 22.50 1.90 12.00
N GLY A 436 23.06 1.18 12.98
CA GLY A 436 23.79 1.78 14.10
C GLY A 436 22.92 2.25 15.27
N TYR A 437 21.71 1.70 15.40
CA TYR A 437 20.80 1.97 16.51
C TYR A 437 20.72 0.79 17.47
#